data_8f912a99fc7acbd91940fa1007c35438
#
_entry.id   8f912a99fc7acbd91940fa1007c35438
#
_cell.length_a   1.000
_cell.length_b   1.000
_cell.length_c   1.000
_cell.angle_alpha   90.00
_cell.angle_beta   90.00
_cell.angle_gamma   90.00
#
_symmetry.space_group_name_H-M   'P 1'
#
loop_
_entity.id
_entity.type
_entity.pdbx_description
1 polymer ?
#
loop_
_entity_poly.entity_id
_entity_poly.type
_entity_poly.pdbx_seq_one_letter_code
_entity_poly.pdbx_strand_id
1 'polypeptide(L)'
;GRLTACQELGEEYIPCHIVEVSGDEGFLISLAENIARRKHTNLEILSAIRVLYERGYSEKDISRKIGLHQAYIRGILHLLREGEVRLIAGVEKGYLPIDVAVDISRAKEKEVQTALSDLYQQQKLKRGDIAKIRRLIQQRKRDGKTYHFTPRRNTPINKEKLLQMYENEIKRRQLMATQAEFCQQQLLIILSGLNRLFEDNH
;
A
#
# COMPACT_ATOMS: atom_id res chain seq x y z
N GLY A 1 -11.68 15.08 -26.68
CA GLY A 1 -10.50 14.34 -27.03
C GLY A 1 -10.21 14.38 -28.55
N ARG A 2 -9.95 13.23 -29.20
CA ARG A 2 -9.61 13.19 -30.65
C ARG A 2 -10.71 13.79 -31.55
N LEU A 3 -11.96 13.48 -31.26
CA LEU A 3 -13.10 14.07 -31.98
C LEU A 3 -13.07 15.60 -31.88
N THR A 4 -12.90 16.15 -30.69
CA THR A 4 -12.82 17.58 -30.46
C THR A 4 -11.63 18.21 -31.20
N ALA A 5 -10.46 17.56 -31.18
CA ALA A 5 -9.28 18.04 -31.91
C ALA A 5 -9.50 18.05 -33.41
N CYS A 6 -10.14 17.03 -33.98
CA CYS A 6 -10.49 17.04 -35.42
C CYS A 6 -11.51 18.15 -35.78
N GLN A 7 -12.48 18.40 -34.90
CA GLN A 7 -13.42 19.50 -35.06
C GLN A 7 -12.72 20.87 -35.02
N GLU A 8 -11.76 21.06 -34.12
CA GLU A 8 -10.95 22.28 -34.04
C GLU A 8 -10.04 22.48 -35.27
N LEU A 9 -9.61 21.37 -35.89
CA LEU A 9 -8.83 21.38 -37.12
C LEU A 9 -9.69 21.60 -38.40
N GLY A 10 -11.02 21.60 -38.26
CA GLY A 10 -11.96 21.79 -39.40
C GLY A 10 -12.11 20.55 -40.28
N GLU A 11 -11.76 19.36 -39.79
CA GLU A 11 -11.93 18.11 -40.51
C GLU A 11 -13.42 17.74 -40.63
N GLU A 12 -13.91 17.53 -41.84
CA GLU A 12 -15.31 17.17 -42.10
C GLU A 12 -15.58 15.69 -41.88
N TYR A 13 -14.57 14.82 -42.06
CA TYR A 13 -14.67 13.37 -41.97
C TYR A 13 -13.62 12.80 -41.09
N ILE A 14 -14.02 11.92 -40.18
CA ILE A 14 -13.13 11.21 -39.28
C ILE A 14 -13.34 9.70 -39.41
N PRO A 15 -12.30 8.89 -39.67
CA PRO A 15 -12.45 7.44 -39.68
C PRO A 15 -12.80 6.96 -38.27
N CYS A 16 -13.98 6.36 -38.11
CA CYS A 16 -14.47 5.84 -36.83
C CYS A 16 -15.08 4.46 -36.98
N HIS A 17 -15.01 3.67 -35.93
CA HIS A 17 -15.69 2.40 -35.80
C HIS A 17 -16.94 2.61 -34.94
N ILE A 18 -18.11 2.45 -35.53
CA ILE A 18 -19.39 2.60 -34.83
C ILE A 18 -19.72 1.25 -34.21
N VAL A 19 -19.97 1.24 -32.90
CA VAL A 19 -20.35 0.03 -32.14
C VAL A 19 -21.65 0.31 -31.43
N GLU A 20 -22.63 -0.55 -31.64
CA GLU A 20 -23.90 -0.49 -30.91
C GLU A 20 -23.70 -1.17 -29.55
N VAL A 21 -23.74 -0.38 -28.48
CA VAL A 21 -23.55 -0.87 -27.11
C VAL A 21 -24.50 -0.12 -26.18
N SER A 22 -24.83 -0.74 -25.07
CA SER A 22 -25.56 -0.05 -23.99
C SER A 22 -24.73 1.11 -23.42
N GLY A 23 -25.37 2.12 -22.83
CA GLY A 23 -24.67 3.25 -22.23
C GLY A 23 -23.61 2.85 -21.19
N ASP A 24 -23.88 1.77 -20.45
CA ASP A 24 -22.93 1.23 -19.47
C ASP A 24 -21.73 0.53 -20.13
N GLU A 25 -21.96 -0.22 -21.20
CA GLU A 25 -20.90 -0.84 -21.98
C GLU A 25 -20.04 0.18 -22.72
N GLY A 26 -20.67 1.22 -23.29
CA GLY A 26 -19.95 2.33 -23.91
C GLY A 26 -19.04 3.07 -22.93
N PHE A 27 -19.52 3.32 -21.71
CA PHE A 27 -18.70 3.88 -20.64
C PHE A 27 -17.52 2.97 -20.28
N LEU A 28 -17.74 1.65 -20.15
CA LEU A 28 -16.70 0.68 -19.84
C LEU A 28 -15.63 0.58 -20.93
N ILE A 29 -16.03 0.55 -22.21
CA ILE A 29 -15.12 0.54 -23.35
C ILE A 29 -14.25 1.81 -23.37
N SER A 30 -14.87 2.98 -23.19
CA SER A 30 -14.15 4.25 -23.10
C SER A 30 -13.16 4.29 -21.94
N LEU A 31 -13.56 3.79 -20.78
CA LEU A 31 -12.72 3.73 -19.59
C LEU A 31 -11.56 2.76 -19.79
N ALA A 32 -11.82 1.56 -20.32
CA ALA A 32 -10.79 0.54 -20.58
C ALA A 32 -9.78 1.03 -21.64
N GLU A 33 -10.26 1.67 -22.73
CA GLU A 33 -9.39 2.27 -23.74
C GLU A 33 -8.53 3.38 -23.15
N ASN A 34 -9.11 4.24 -22.36
CA ASN A 34 -8.39 5.32 -21.70
C ASN A 34 -7.34 4.75 -20.74
N ILE A 35 -7.68 3.72 -19.99
CA ILE A 35 -6.76 2.98 -19.08
C ILE A 35 -5.65 2.25 -19.89
N ALA A 36 -5.88 1.71 -21.05
CA ALA A 36 -4.87 1.02 -21.83
C ALA A 36 -3.83 1.95 -22.50
N ARG A 37 -4.20 3.20 -22.77
CA ARG A 37 -3.39 4.13 -23.57
C ARG A 37 -2.38 4.98 -22.84
N ARG A 38 -2.58 5.28 -21.56
CA ARG A 38 -1.77 6.26 -20.82
C ARG A 38 -1.26 5.68 -19.50
N LYS A 39 -0.16 6.23 -19.00
CA LYS A 39 0.18 6.12 -17.57
C LYS A 39 -0.89 6.90 -16.79
N HIS A 40 -1.85 6.17 -16.20
CA HIS A 40 -2.94 6.81 -15.46
C HIS A 40 -2.43 7.57 -14.27
N THR A 41 -3.08 8.70 -14.02
CA THR A 41 -2.96 9.36 -12.73
C THR A 41 -3.67 8.51 -11.66
N ASN A 42 -3.18 8.57 -10.46
CA ASN A 42 -3.80 7.90 -9.30
C ASN A 42 -5.27 8.28 -9.15
N LEU A 43 -5.62 9.52 -9.51
CA LEU A 43 -6.98 10.05 -9.47
C LEU A 43 -7.90 9.34 -10.47
N GLU A 44 -7.45 9.16 -11.71
CA GLU A 44 -8.25 8.49 -12.75
C GLU A 44 -8.56 7.05 -12.36
N ILE A 45 -7.57 6.30 -11.85
CA ILE A 45 -7.75 4.91 -11.39
C ILE A 45 -8.74 4.84 -10.22
N LEU A 46 -8.59 5.73 -9.23
CA LEU A 46 -9.45 5.75 -8.05
C LEU A 46 -10.89 6.08 -8.42
N SER A 47 -11.10 7.09 -9.27
CA SER A 47 -12.41 7.49 -9.76
C SER A 47 -13.08 6.41 -10.61
N ALA A 48 -12.31 5.77 -11.50
CA ALA A 48 -12.80 4.68 -12.34
C ALA A 48 -13.29 3.48 -11.52
N ILE A 49 -12.50 3.06 -10.53
CA ILE A 49 -12.87 1.94 -9.65
C ILE A 49 -14.07 2.30 -8.80
N ARG A 50 -14.15 3.54 -8.28
CA ARG A 50 -15.30 4.03 -7.52
C ARG A 50 -16.59 3.93 -8.33
N VAL A 51 -16.62 4.50 -9.55
CA VAL A 51 -17.79 4.51 -10.42
C VAL A 51 -18.25 3.09 -10.75
N LEU A 52 -17.33 2.19 -11.09
CA LEU A 52 -17.69 0.81 -11.37
C LEU A 52 -18.26 0.07 -10.15
N TYR A 53 -17.68 0.32 -8.98
CA TYR A 53 -18.18 -0.26 -7.74
C TYR A 53 -19.58 0.25 -7.36
N GLU A 54 -19.82 1.56 -7.51
CA GLU A 54 -21.13 2.19 -7.27
C GLU A 54 -22.21 1.69 -8.25
N ARG A 55 -21.81 1.26 -9.45
CA ARG A 55 -22.69 0.59 -10.44
C ARG A 55 -22.93 -0.90 -10.15
N GLY A 56 -22.40 -1.43 -9.04
CA GLY A 56 -22.64 -2.79 -8.60
C GLY A 56 -21.71 -3.86 -9.20
N TYR A 57 -20.64 -3.48 -9.92
CA TYR A 57 -19.66 -4.46 -10.43
C TYR A 57 -18.87 -5.10 -9.28
N SER A 58 -18.69 -6.42 -9.36
CA SER A 58 -17.86 -7.14 -8.40
C SER A 58 -16.36 -6.81 -8.55
N GLU A 59 -15.56 -7.01 -7.49
CA GLU A 59 -14.09 -6.84 -7.54
C GLU A 59 -13.45 -7.63 -8.70
N LYS A 60 -13.98 -8.83 -8.98
CA LYS A 60 -13.49 -9.72 -10.05
C LYS A 60 -13.83 -9.16 -11.43
N ASP A 61 -15.04 -8.62 -11.60
CA ASP A 61 -15.48 -8.04 -12.87
C ASP A 61 -14.73 -6.73 -13.15
N ILE A 62 -14.55 -5.88 -12.14
CA ILE A 62 -13.73 -4.67 -12.25
C ILE A 62 -12.30 -5.05 -12.67
N SER A 63 -11.68 -6.03 -12.02
CA SER A 63 -10.34 -6.53 -12.36
C SER A 63 -10.24 -6.97 -13.81
N ARG A 64 -11.21 -7.75 -14.29
CA ARG A 64 -11.26 -8.25 -15.67
C ARG A 64 -11.45 -7.13 -16.70
N LYS A 65 -12.33 -6.17 -16.38
CA LYS A 65 -12.67 -5.07 -17.30
C LYS A 65 -11.57 -4.02 -17.41
N ILE A 66 -10.90 -3.70 -16.30
CA ILE A 66 -9.84 -2.68 -16.24
C ILE A 66 -8.45 -3.27 -16.55
N GLY A 67 -8.27 -4.60 -16.43
CA GLY A 67 -6.97 -5.26 -16.61
C GLY A 67 -6.02 -5.08 -15.42
N LEU A 68 -6.51 -4.66 -14.26
CA LEU A 68 -5.72 -4.53 -13.03
C LEU A 68 -5.89 -5.74 -12.12
N HIS A 69 -4.83 -6.08 -11.37
CA HIS A 69 -4.87 -7.23 -10.47
C HIS A 69 -5.94 -7.09 -9.38
N GLN A 70 -6.71 -8.15 -9.12
CA GLN A 70 -7.84 -8.12 -8.16
C GLN A 70 -7.43 -7.67 -6.75
N ALA A 71 -6.24 -8.05 -6.27
CA ALA A 71 -5.76 -7.62 -4.97
C ALA A 71 -5.54 -6.10 -4.88
N TYR A 72 -5.16 -5.46 -6.02
CA TYR A 72 -5.02 -4.02 -6.12
C TYR A 72 -6.39 -3.33 -6.06
N ILE A 73 -7.37 -3.83 -6.84
CA ILE A 73 -8.77 -3.36 -6.80
C ILE A 73 -9.33 -3.45 -5.38
N ARG A 74 -9.17 -4.60 -4.72
CA ARG A 74 -9.59 -4.80 -3.31
C ARG A 74 -8.95 -3.78 -2.37
N GLY A 75 -7.66 -3.49 -2.55
CA GLY A 75 -6.95 -2.47 -1.77
C GLY A 75 -7.56 -1.09 -1.94
N ILE A 76 -7.87 -0.69 -3.17
CA ILE A 76 -8.49 0.61 -3.46
C ILE A 76 -9.92 0.69 -2.91
N LEU A 77 -10.71 -0.36 -3.05
CA LEU A 77 -12.07 -0.41 -2.48
C LEU A 77 -12.04 -0.37 -0.95
N HIS A 78 -11.03 -1.00 -0.33
CA HIS A 78 -10.82 -0.87 1.11
C HIS A 78 -10.46 0.57 1.50
N LEU A 79 -9.58 1.24 0.75
CA LEU A 79 -9.25 2.65 0.96
C LEU A 79 -10.49 3.55 0.85
N LEU A 80 -11.36 3.29 -0.12
CA LEU A 80 -12.60 4.07 -0.34
C LEU A 80 -13.63 3.88 0.78
N ARG A 81 -13.69 2.69 1.40
CA ARG A 81 -14.64 2.38 2.48
C ARG A 81 -14.12 2.77 3.87
N GLU A 82 -12.89 2.40 4.17
CA GLU A 82 -12.31 2.45 5.51
C GLU A 82 -11.23 3.53 5.66
N GLY A 83 -10.80 4.12 4.55
CA GLY A 83 -9.79 5.17 4.54
C GLY A 83 -10.33 6.48 5.13
N GLU A 84 -9.49 7.14 5.87
CA GLU A 84 -9.78 8.49 6.35
C GLU A 84 -9.85 9.46 5.18
N VAL A 85 -10.76 10.43 5.21
CA VAL A 85 -11.01 11.40 4.11
C VAL A 85 -9.73 12.09 3.64
N ARG A 86 -8.81 12.37 4.55
CA ARG A 86 -7.51 12.98 4.23
C ARG A 86 -6.61 12.09 3.37
N LEU A 87 -6.71 10.76 3.50
CA LEU A 87 -5.94 9.82 2.67
C LEU A 87 -6.43 9.90 1.22
N ILE A 88 -7.75 9.91 1.03
CA ILE A 88 -8.37 10.00 -0.29
C ILE A 88 -7.99 11.34 -0.93
N ALA A 89 -8.17 12.45 -0.20
CA ALA A 89 -7.76 13.78 -0.65
C ALA A 89 -6.25 13.85 -0.96
N GLY A 90 -5.41 13.12 -0.21
CA GLY A 90 -3.98 13.04 -0.45
C GLY A 90 -3.63 12.35 -1.77
N VAL A 91 -4.36 11.28 -2.12
CA VAL A 91 -4.22 10.59 -3.40
C VAL A 91 -4.73 11.46 -4.54
N GLU A 92 -5.87 12.13 -4.36
CA GLU A 92 -6.47 13.02 -5.36
C GLU A 92 -5.56 14.21 -5.69
N LYS A 93 -4.91 14.78 -4.69
CA LYS A 93 -3.94 15.89 -4.86
C LYS A 93 -2.56 15.43 -5.32
N GLY A 94 -2.32 14.11 -5.42
CA GLY A 94 -1.09 13.53 -5.95
C GLY A 94 0.12 13.48 -5.00
N TYR A 95 0.01 13.95 -3.76
CA TYR A 95 1.12 13.88 -2.80
C TYR A 95 1.22 12.55 -2.05
N LEU A 96 0.17 11.72 -2.10
CA LEU A 96 0.16 10.39 -1.50
C LEU A 96 -0.05 9.32 -2.59
N PRO A 97 0.91 8.42 -2.83
CA PRO A 97 0.70 7.29 -3.74
C PRO A 97 -0.43 6.38 -3.28
N ILE A 98 -1.23 5.85 -4.21
CA ILE A 98 -2.39 4.99 -3.91
C ILE A 98 -2.03 3.80 -3.02
N ASP A 99 -0.93 3.13 -3.31
CA ASP A 99 -0.50 1.94 -2.57
C ASP A 99 -0.08 2.26 -1.13
N VAL A 100 0.53 3.44 -0.91
CA VAL A 100 0.82 3.97 0.43
C VAL A 100 -0.48 4.27 1.17
N ALA A 101 -1.45 4.93 0.52
CA ALA A 101 -2.76 5.21 1.09
C ALA A 101 -3.52 3.92 1.45
N VAL A 102 -3.49 2.91 0.58
CA VAL A 102 -4.05 1.58 0.84
C VAL A 102 -3.38 0.91 2.04
N ASP A 103 -2.07 1.00 2.17
CA ASP A 103 -1.38 0.42 3.32
C ASP A 103 -1.72 1.15 4.62
N ILE A 104 -1.86 2.47 4.59
CA ILE A 104 -2.28 3.26 5.75
C ILE A 104 -3.74 2.95 6.13
N SER A 105 -4.66 2.87 5.15
CA SER A 105 -6.10 2.61 5.39
C SER A 105 -6.38 1.28 6.09
N ARG A 106 -5.44 0.32 6.01
CA ARG A 106 -5.54 -0.95 6.73
C ARG A 106 -5.30 -0.82 8.24
N ALA A 107 -4.87 0.34 8.75
CA ALA A 107 -4.86 0.61 10.17
C ALA A 107 -6.29 0.86 10.65
N LYS A 108 -6.73 0.15 11.71
CA LYS A 108 -8.12 0.21 12.19
C LYS A 108 -8.51 1.56 12.81
N GLU A 109 -7.52 2.31 13.30
CA GLU A 109 -7.73 3.56 14.03
C GLU A 109 -7.46 4.75 13.11
N LYS A 110 -8.41 5.66 13.02
CA LYS A 110 -8.32 6.86 12.18
C LYS A 110 -7.16 7.77 12.62
N GLU A 111 -6.90 7.84 13.93
CA GLU A 111 -5.77 8.61 14.47
C GLU A 111 -4.41 8.04 13.98
N VAL A 112 -4.30 6.70 13.89
CA VAL A 112 -3.10 6.04 13.35
C VAL A 112 -2.96 6.33 11.86
N GLN A 113 -4.05 6.30 11.10
CA GLN A 113 -4.05 6.63 9.67
C GLN A 113 -3.56 8.07 9.46
N THR A 114 -4.09 9.02 10.22
CA THR A 114 -3.67 10.44 10.15
C THR A 114 -2.20 10.60 10.52
N ALA A 115 -1.76 9.99 11.62
CA ALA A 115 -0.37 10.08 12.07
C ALA A 115 0.61 9.49 11.03
N LEU A 116 0.30 8.35 10.43
CA LEU A 116 1.13 7.73 9.38
C LEU A 116 1.17 8.57 8.10
N SER A 117 0.04 9.16 7.71
CA SER A 117 -0.03 10.07 6.55
C SER A 117 0.85 11.30 6.75
N ASP A 118 0.76 11.94 7.91
CA ASP A 118 1.54 13.13 8.24
C ASP A 118 3.06 12.81 8.28
N LEU A 119 3.44 11.67 8.87
CA LEU A 119 4.84 11.25 8.93
C LEU A 119 5.41 10.91 7.55
N TYR A 120 4.58 10.35 6.66
CA TYR A 120 4.96 10.11 5.27
C TYR A 120 5.18 11.44 4.52
N GLN A 121 4.27 12.41 4.66
CA GLN A 121 4.40 13.74 4.05
C GLN A 121 5.64 14.48 4.55
N GLN A 122 5.99 14.34 5.84
CA GLN A 122 7.22 14.89 6.41
C GLN A 122 8.49 14.15 5.99
N GLN A 123 8.39 13.15 5.08
CA GLN A 123 9.49 12.30 4.62
C GLN A 123 10.23 11.54 5.75
N LYS A 124 9.63 11.45 6.93
CA LYS A 124 10.17 10.70 8.07
C LYS A 124 9.98 9.20 7.95
N LEU A 125 9.05 8.75 7.09
CA LEU A 125 8.78 7.35 6.80
C LEU A 125 8.87 7.09 5.31
N LYS A 126 9.49 5.97 4.96
CA LYS A 126 9.49 5.43 3.61
C LYS A 126 8.28 4.50 3.41
N ARG A 127 7.91 4.23 2.15
CA ARG A 127 6.81 3.33 1.78
C ARG A 127 6.87 1.97 2.51
N GLY A 128 8.05 1.33 2.58
CA GLY A 128 8.21 0.04 3.24
C GLY A 128 8.06 0.05 4.76
N ASP A 129 8.15 1.22 5.38
CA ASP A 129 8.09 1.36 6.84
C ASP A 129 6.66 1.35 7.36
N ILE A 130 5.70 1.82 6.54
CA ILE A 130 4.28 1.88 6.89
C ILE A 130 3.71 0.49 7.21
N ALA A 131 4.01 -0.50 6.35
CA ALA A 131 3.58 -1.87 6.57
C ALA A 131 4.22 -2.49 7.84
N LYS A 132 5.49 -2.15 8.12
CA LYS A 132 6.21 -2.59 9.32
C LYS A 132 5.58 -1.99 10.58
N ILE A 133 5.36 -0.68 10.61
CA ILE A 133 4.75 0.03 11.75
C ILE A 133 3.35 -0.53 12.03
N ARG A 134 2.54 -0.73 11.00
CA ARG A 134 1.22 -1.32 11.14
C ARG A 134 1.27 -2.71 11.78
N ARG A 135 2.20 -3.57 11.30
CA ARG A 135 2.40 -4.92 11.90
C ARG A 135 2.78 -4.82 13.37
N LEU A 136 3.67 -3.89 13.74
CA LEU A 136 4.08 -3.66 15.11
C LEU A 136 2.91 -3.22 16.00
N ILE A 137 2.06 -2.31 15.50
CA ILE A 137 0.86 -1.88 16.22
C ILE A 137 -0.09 -3.06 16.44
N GLN A 138 -0.32 -3.87 15.40
CA GLN A 138 -1.18 -5.05 15.49
C GLN A 138 -0.62 -6.10 16.44
N GLN A 139 0.69 -6.38 16.38
CA GLN A 139 1.36 -7.32 17.26
C GLN A 139 1.24 -6.88 18.71
N ARG A 140 1.53 -5.63 19.02
CA ARG A 140 1.39 -5.08 20.40
C ARG A 140 -0.04 -5.16 20.94
N LYS A 141 -1.05 -4.98 20.09
CA LYS A 141 -2.44 -5.15 20.49
C LYS A 141 -2.79 -6.60 20.79
N ARG A 142 -2.17 -7.54 20.07
CA ARG A 142 -2.38 -8.97 20.27
C ARG A 142 -1.64 -9.49 21.50
N ASP A 143 -0.38 -9.06 21.66
CA ASP A 143 0.53 -9.54 22.68
C ASP A 143 0.47 -8.70 23.97
N GLY A 144 -0.33 -7.64 23.99
CA GLY A 144 -0.45 -6.65 25.08
C GLY A 144 -0.90 -7.19 26.44
N LYS A 145 -1.08 -8.51 26.57
CA LYS A 145 -1.30 -9.21 27.84
C LYS A 145 -0.04 -9.81 28.45
N THR A 146 1.07 -9.89 27.70
CA THR A 146 2.28 -10.64 28.10
C THR A 146 3.47 -9.75 28.49
N TYR A 147 3.44 -8.46 28.16
CA TYR A 147 4.48 -7.53 28.58
C TYR A 147 3.91 -6.54 29.61
N HIS A 148 4.53 -6.45 30.78
CA HIS A 148 4.24 -5.53 31.88
C HIS A 148 4.31 -4.03 31.51
N PHE A 149 3.61 -3.65 30.47
CA PHE A 149 3.34 -2.26 30.15
C PHE A 149 1.85 -2.07 30.21
N THR A 150 1.36 -1.60 31.37
CA THR A 150 -0.03 -1.15 31.51
C THR A 150 -0.27 -0.04 30.48
N PRO A 151 -1.06 -0.30 29.43
CA PRO A 151 -1.53 0.82 28.62
C PRO A 151 -2.50 1.59 29.52
N ARG A 152 -2.12 2.76 29.98
CA ARG A 152 -3.08 3.73 30.47
C ARG A 152 -4.13 3.88 29.36
N ARG A 153 -5.38 3.48 29.68
CA ARG A 153 -6.54 3.64 28.81
C ARG A 153 -6.52 5.04 28.22
N ASN A 154 -6.66 5.13 26.88
CA ASN A 154 -6.94 6.37 26.14
C ASN A 154 -5.87 7.47 26.08
N THR A 155 -4.60 7.17 25.93
CA THR A 155 -3.70 8.21 25.40
C THR A 155 -3.76 8.18 23.88
N PRO A 156 -4.12 9.31 23.21
CA PRO A 156 -4.08 9.39 21.74
C PRO A 156 -2.67 9.02 21.27
N ILE A 157 -2.60 8.24 20.20
CA ILE A 157 -1.32 7.83 19.64
C ILE A 157 -0.66 9.08 19.05
N ASN A 158 0.31 9.64 19.78
CA ASN A 158 1.09 10.78 19.33
C ASN A 158 2.08 10.31 18.24
N LYS A 159 2.25 11.12 17.17
CA LYS A 159 3.18 10.91 16.06
C LYS A 159 4.60 10.62 16.51
N GLU A 160 5.09 11.38 17.50
CA GLU A 160 6.42 11.24 18.09
C GLU A 160 6.60 9.88 18.77
N LYS A 161 5.60 9.44 19.53
CA LYS A 161 5.60 8.14 20.21
C LYS A 161 5.62 6.98 19.18
N LEU A 162 4.92 7.14 18.09
CA LEU A 162 4.87 6.14 17.00
C LEU A 162 6.21 6.02 16.29
N LEU A 163 6.88 7.15 16.02
CA LEU A 163 8.24 7.18 15.48
C LEU A 163 9.24 6.55 16.43
N GLN A 164 9.24 6.96 17.69
CA GLN A 164 10.14 6.43 18.72
C GLN A 164 9.98 4.91 18.91
N MET A 165 8.74 4.42 18.87
CA MET A 165 8.46 2.98 18.90
C MET A 165 9.07 2.24 17.71
N TYR A 166 8.97 2.83 16.51
CA TYR A 166 9.52 2.25 15.30
C TYR A 166 11.05 2.26 15.30
N GLU A 167 11.68 3.36 15.67
CA GLU A 167 13.13 3.48 15.80
C GLU A 167 13.72 2.48 16.81
N ASN A 168 13.07 2.34 17.96
CA ASN A 168 13.48 1.38 18.99
C ASN A 168 13.40 -0.07 18.47
N GLU A 169 12.37 -0.40 17.71
CA GLU A 169 12.22 -1.73 17.12
C GLU A 169 13.28 -1.99 16.03
N ILE A 170 13.61 -1.01 15.22
CA ILE A 170 14.70 -1.11 14.24
C ILE A 170 16.02 -1.37 14.95
N LYS A 171 16.37 -0.59 15.96
CA LYS A 171 17.58 -0.76 16.77
C LYS A 171 17.65 -2.15 17.39
N ARG A 172 16.54 -2.62 17.98
CA ARG A 172 16.44 -3.95 18.58
C ARG A 172 16.68 -5.06 17.55
N ARG A 173 16.08 -4.96 16.36
CA ARG A 173 16.26 -5.95 15.27
C ARG A 173 17.69 -5.95 14.73
N GLN A 174 18.29 -4.79 14.56
CA GLN A 174 19.71 -4.69 14.17
C GLN A 174 20.61 -5.38 15.20
N LEU A 175 20.40 -5.12 16.47
CA LEU A 175 21.18 -5.71 17.54
C LEU A 175 21.01 -7.24 17.59
N MET A 176 19.79 -7.76 17.41
CA MET A 176 19.54 -9.20 17.31
C MET A 176 20.20 -9.82 16.07
N ALA A 177 20.18 -9.13 14.91
CA ALA A 177 20.83 -9.62 13.71
C ALA A 177 22.34 -9.72 13.91
N THR A 178 22.99 -8.69 14.46
CA THR A 178 24.42 -8.71 14.78
C THR A 178 24.77 -9.83 15.78
N GLN A 179 23.94 -10.05 16.80
CA GLN A 179 24.13 -11.15 17.75
C GLN A 179 23.99 -12.52 17.07
N ALA A 180 23.01 -12.68 16.19
CA ALA A 180 22.82 -13.93 15.44
C ALA A 180 24.00 -14.22 14.52
N GLU A 181 24.51 -13.22 13.80
CA GLU A 181 25.71 -13.35 12.96
C GLU A 181 26.94 -13.75 13.79
N PHE A 182 27.12 -13.11 14.94
CA PHE A 182 28.22 -13.46 15.86
C PHE A 182 28.10 -14.93 16.35
N CYS A 183 26.92 -15.36 16.80
CA CYS A 183 26.69 -16.74 17.21
C CYS A 183 26.95 -17.74 16.07
N GLN A 184 26.52 -17.41 14.84
CA GLN A 184 26.76 -18.22 13.65
C GLN A 184 28.25 -18.37 13.35
N GLN A 185 29.03 -17.29 13.43
CA GLN A 185 30.48 -17.32 13.26
C GLN A 185 31.18 -18.19 14.33
N GLN A 186 30.75 -18.06 15.57
CA GLN A 186 31.30 -18.90 16.66
C GLN A 186 31.04 -20.41 16.45
N LEU A 187 29.81 -20.75 16.01
CA LEU A 187 29.45 -22.13 15.66
C LEU A 187 30.30 -22.67 14.50
N LEU A 188 30.55 -21.88 13.47
CA LEU A 188 31.43 -22.30 12.37
C LEU A 188 32.85 -22.53 12.80
N ILE A 189 33.41 -21.72 13.70
CA ILE A 189 34.76 -21.92 14.26
C ILE A 189 34.81 -23.23 15.08
N ILE A 190 33.83 -23.47 15.92
CA ILE A 190 33.76 -24.71 16.72
C ILE A 190 33.66 -25.94 15.80
N LEU A 191 32.76 -25.89 14.79
CA LEU A 191 32.60 -27.00 13.84
C LEU A 191 33.89 -27.27 13.05
N SER A 192 34.60 -26.22 12.61
CA SER A 192 35.87 -26.37 11.89
C SER A 192 36.96 -26.96 12.78
N GLY A 193 36.99 -26.55 14.04
CA GLY A 193 37.93 -27.11 15.02
C GLY A 193 37.65 -28.59 15.30
N LEU A 194 36.39 -28.96 15.47
CA LEU A 194 36.00 -30.36 15.67
C LEU A 194 36.33 -31.22 14.45
N ASN A 195 36.06 -30.76 13.24
CA ASN A 195 36.41 -31.50 12.03
C ASN A 195 37.91 -31.76 11.92
N ARG A 196 38.76 -30.78 12.21
CA ARG A 196 40.22 -30.96 12.24
C ARG A 196 40.66 -32.03 13.27
N LEU A 197 40.08 -32.01 14.47
CA LEU A 197 40.38 -32.99 15.49
C LEU A 197 39.98 -34.39 15.09
N PHE A 198 38.93 -34.57 14.31
CA PHE A 198 38.50 -35.85 13.78
C PHE A 198 39.35 -36.33 12.59
N GLU A 199 39.86 -35.41 11.75
CA GLU A 199 40.77 -35.73 10.66
C GLU A 199 42.17 -36.09 11.15
N ASP A 200 42.69 -35.50 12.23
CA ASP A 200 44.00 -35.79 12.81
C ASP A 200 44.02 -37.09 13.62
N ASN A 201 42.88 -37.75 13.85
CA ASN A 201 42.79 -39.03 14.58
C ASN A 201 42.65 -40.27 13.68
N HIS A 202 42.89 -40.12 12.37
CA HIS A 202 42.97 -41.18 11.38
C HIS A 202 44.34 -41.16 10.67
#